data_e42911e4ffcb51dcdc4001f2de0cbd29
#
_entry.id   e42911e4ffcb51dcdc4001f2de0cbd29
#
_cell.length_a   1.000
_cell.length_b   1.000
_cell.length_c   1.000
_cell.angle_alpha   90.00
_cell.angle_beta   90.00
_cell.angle_gamma   90.00
#
_symmetry.space_group_name_H-M   'P 1'
#
loop_
_entity.id
_entity.type
_entity.pdbx_description
1 polymer ?
#
loop_
_entity_poly.entity_id
_entity_poly.type
_entity_poly.pdbx_seq_one_letter_code
_entity_poly.pdbx_strand_id
1 'polypeptide(L)'
;MREIWANELASYQGKFVKFSEILANPKPIQKPHPPIIVGGAFPHGARRAIAYGDGWIPHAKRPAYDSVIDKLSEFRKMAKLAGRNPDSLAITVFGMEDDLTTLPRYRDAGVQRVVFSLPSSSEKDILLLLDKYALLMAGLN
;
A
#
# COMPACT_ATOMS: atom_id res chain seq x y z
N MET A 1 -7.54 -15.46 3.34
CA MET A 1 -7.31 -14.59 4.52
C MET A 1 -8.62 -14.02 5.05
N ARG A 2 -9.48 -13.38 4.24
CA ARG A 2 -10.75 -12.81 4.73
C ARG A 2 -11.59 -13.84 5.47
N GLU A 3 -11.74 -15.06 4.95
CA GLU A 3 -12.42 -16.17 5.61
C GLU A 3 -11.84 -16.47 7.01
N ILE A 4 -10.50 -16.52 7.11
CA ILE A 4 -9.80 -16.79 8.37
C ILE A 4 -10.03 -15.67 9.39
N TRP A 5 -10.15 -14.44 8.94
CA TRP A 5 -10.37 -13.28 9.82
C TRP A 5 -11.83 -13.14 10.26
N ALA A 6 -12.77 -13.53 9.40
CA ALA A 6 -14.21 -13.32 9.64
C ALA A 6 -14.86 -14.47 10.43
N ASN A 7 -14.38 -15.71 10.25
CA ASN A 7 -15.04 -16.90 10.81
C ASN A 7 -14.21 -17.51 11.95
N GLU A 8 -14.87 -18.03 12.97
CA GLU A 8 -14.22 -18.71 14.08
C GLU A 8 -13.47 -19.95 13.57
N LEU A 9 -14.19 -20.84 12.88
CA LEU A 9 -13.63 -21.93 12.10
C LEU A 9 -13.74 -21.60 10.62
N ALA A 10 -12.61 -21.39 9.97
CA ALA A 10 -12.57 -20.96 8.59
C ALA A 10 -12.38 -22.13 7.64
N SER A 11 -13.17 -22.16 6.57
CA SER A 11 -13.01 -23.09 5.46
C SER A 11 -13.00 -22.32 4.13
N TYR A 12 -12.23 -22.80 3.17
CA TYR A 12 -12.17 -22.20 1.83
C TYR A 12 -11.88 -23.23 0.77
N GLN A 13 -12.60 -23.15 -0.35
CA GLN A 13 -12.45 -24.02 -1.51
C GLN A 13 -12.18 -23.16 -2.77
N GLY A 14 -10.91 -22.90 -3.05
CA GLY A 14 -10.48 -22.19 -4.25
C GLY A 14 -9.74 -23.09 -5.22
N LYS A 15 -9.39 -22.56 -6.39
CA LYS A 15 -8.65 -23.29 -7.41
C LYS A 15 -7.25 -23.72 -6.95
N PHE A 16 -6.54 -22.84 -6.22
CA PHE A 16 -5.14 -23.06 -5.82
C PHE A 16 -4.97 -23.26 -4.32
N VAL A 17 -5.93 -22.82 -3.51
CA VAL A 17 -5.89 -22.91 -2.06
C VAL A 17 -7.18 -23.54 -1.59
N LYS A 18 -7.04 -24.58 -0.77
CA LYS A 18 -8.16 -25.27 -0.11
C LYS A 18 -7.77 -25.56 1.31
N PHE A 19 -8.68 -25.30 2.23
CA PHE A 19 -8.52 -25.66 3.64
C PHE A 19 -9.88 -25.78 4.32
N SER A 20 -9.94 -26.54 5.41
CA SER A 20 -11.14 -26.69 6.22
C SER A 20 -10.77 -26.58 7.70
N GLU A 21 -11.71 -26.00 8.47
CA GLU A 21 -11.68 -25.95 9.93
C GLU A 21 -10.40 -25.35 10.53
N ILE A 22 -9.88 -24.26 9.90
CA ILE A 22 -8.74 -23.53 10.47
C ILE A 22 -9.22 -22.59 11.57
N LEU A 23 -8.70 -22.79 12.76
CA LEU A 23 -8.82 -21.86 13.89
C LEU A 23 -7.60 -20.92 13.89
N ALA A 24 -7.84 -19.64 13.83
CA ALA A 24 -6.77 -18.61 13.92
C ALA A 24 -7.16 -17.52 14.91
N ASN A 25 -6.48 -17.47 16.03
CA ASN A 25 -6.68 -16.48 17.09
C ASN A 25 -5.35 -15.82 17.48
N PRO A 26 -5.38 -14.54 17.94
CA PRO A 26 -6.56 -13.70 18.08
C PRO A 26 -7.12 -13.22 16.73
N LYS A 27 -8.43 -12.97 16.67
CA LYS A 27 -9.05 -12.34 15.51
C LYS A 27 -8.68 -10.85 15.43
N PRO A 28 -8.61 -10.26 14.21
CA PRO A 28 -8.39 -8.83 14.07
C PRO A 28 -9.48 -8.01 14.77
N ILE A 29 -9.05 -6.95 15.46
CA ILE A 29 -9.96 -5.98 16.07
C ILE A 29 -10.67 -5.16 14.99
N GLN A 30 -9.95 -4.83 13.91
CA GLN A 30 -10.50 -4.07 12.79
C GLN A 30 -11.59 -4.83 12.05
N LYS A 31 -12.70 -4.16 11.79
CA LYS A 31 -13.85 -4.72 11.08
C LYS A 31 -14.06 -4.00 9.73
N PRO A 32 -14.42 -4.71 8.66
CA PRO A 32 -14.64 -6.17 8.58
C PRO A 32 -13.36 -7.00 8.65
N HIS A 33 -12.20 -6.40 8.38
CA HIS A 33 -10.86 -6.99 8.46
C HIS A 33 -9.78 -5.89 8.36
N PRO A 34 -8.51 -6.18 8.67
CA PRO A 34 -7.41 -5.25 8.40
C PRO A 34 -7.34 -4.91 6.90
N PRO A 35 -6.98 -3.66 6.53
CA PRO A 35 -6.87 -3.28 5.13
C PRO A 35 -5.87 -4.16 4.36
N ILE A 36 -6.27 -4.63 3.20
CA ILE A 36 -5.42 -5.42 2.29
C ILE A 36 -4.77 -4.47 1.30
N ILE A 37 -3.50 -4.14 1.53
CA ILE A 37 -2.72 -3.29 0.64
C ILE A 37 -1.92 -4.17 -0.32
N VAL A 38 -2.22 -4.05 -1.61
CA VAL A 38 -1.67 -4.93 -2.65
C VAL A 38 -0.42 -4.34 -3.25
N GLY A 39 0.68 -5.07 -3.17
CA GLY A 39 1.97 -4.69 -3.76
C GLY A 39 2.05 -5.00 -5.25
N GLY A 40 3.03 -4.37 -5.90
CA GLY A 40 3.44 -4.66 -7.25
C GLY A 40 3.34 -3.49 -8.22
N ALA A 41 4.12 -3.61 -9.31
CA ALA A 41 4.23 -2.57 -10.33
C ALA A 41 2.94 -2.42 -11.16
N PHE A 42 2.79 -1.23 -11.74
CA PHE A 42 1.79 -0.95 -12.75
C PHE A 42 2.06 -1.74 -14.05
N PRO A 43 1.04 -2.24 -14.76
CA PRO A 43 -0.39 -2.21 -14.44
C PRO A 43 -0.88 -3.42 -13.60
N HIS A 44 -0.05 -4.46 -13.43
CA HIS A 44 -0.49 -5.72 -12.82
C HIS A 44 -0.81 -5.60 -11.32
N GLY A 45 0.03 -4.89 -10.56
CA GLY A 45 -0.23 -4.59 -9.15
C GLY A 45 -1.50 -3.77 -8.97
N ALA A 46 -1.67 -2.74 -9.81
CA ALA A 46 -2.85 -1.89 -9.84
C ALA A 46 -4.16 -2.69 -10.10
N ARG A 47 -4.16 -3.58 -11.10
CA ARG A 47 -5.33 -4.45 -11.40
C ARG A 47 -5.71 -5.33 -10.22
N ARG A 48 -4.73 -5.91 -9.53
CA ARG A 48 -4.99 -6.74 -8.35
C ARG A 48 -5.53 -5.91 -7.18
N ALA A 49 -4.96 -4.72 -6.94
CA ALA A 49 -5.47 -3.81 -5.91
C ALA A 49 -6.93 -3.44 -6.17
N ILE A 50 -7.28 -3.11 -7.42
CA ILE A 50 -8.64 -2.80 -7.83
C ILE A 50 -9.57 -4.02 -7.66
N ALA A 51 -9.11 -5.22 -7.99
CA ALA A 51 -9.94 -6.41 -7.96
C ALA A 51 -10.33 -6.85 -6.53
N TYR A 52 -9.42 -6.79 -5.57
CA TYR A 52 -9.67 -7.34 -4.24
C TYR A 52 -8.99 -6.59 -3.08
N GLY A 53 -8.18 -5.56 -3.35
CA GLY A 53 -7.47 -4.80 -2.31
C GLY A 53 -8.30 -3.66 -1.73
N ASP A 54 -7.80 -3.12 -0.64
CA ASP A 54 -8.26 -1.88 -0.01
C ASP A 54 -7.27 -0.74 -0.29
N GLY A 55 -6.16 -1.04 -0.94
CA GLY A 55 -5.17 -0.08 -1.41
C GLY A 55 -4.10 -0.70 -2.29
N TRP A 56 -3.28 0.16 -2.85
CA TRP A 56 -2.14 -0.19 -3.71
C TRP A 56 -0.84 0.36 -3.13
N ILE A 57 0.21 -0.48 -3.08
CA ILE A 57 1.55 -0.06 -2.67
C ILE A 57 2.56 -0.32 -3.80
N PRO A 58 2.67 0.61 -4.77
CA PRO A 58 3.70 0.58 -5.78
C PRO A 58 5.06 1.04 -5.23
N HIS A 59 6.12 0.70 -5.94
CA HIS A 59 7.41 1.33 -5.75
C HIS A 59 7.43 2.70 -6.43
N ALA A 60 8.16 3.68 -5.88
CA ALA A 60 8.25 5.05 -6.41
C ALA A 60 8.74 5.09 -7.86
N LYS A 61 9.80 4.32 -8.15
CA LYS A 61 10.38 4.15 -9.48
C LYS A 61 10.49 2.69 -9.88
N ARG A 62 10.36 2.38 -11.16
CA ARG A 62 10.56 1.06 -11.76
C ARG A 62 11.04 1.21 -13.20
N PRO A 63 11.67 0.19 -13.81
CA PRO A 63 12.05 0.24 -15.22
C PRO A 63 10.89 0.57 -16.17
N ALA A 64 9.65 0.29 -15.76
CA ALA A 64 8.44 0.58 -16.55
C ALA A 64 7.90 2.01 -16.39
N TYR A 65 8.42 2.80 -15.44
CA TYR A 65 8.02 4.20 -15.21
C TYR A 65 9.04 4.94 -14.34
N ASP A 66 9.32 6.19 -14.69
CA ASP A 66 10.25 7.05 -13.93
C ASP A 66 9.63 7.55 -12.62
N SER A 67 8.32 7.76 -12.61
CA SER A 67 7.55 8.14 -11.43
C SER A 67 6.21 7.45 -11.39
N VAL A 68 5.84 6.93 -10.23
CA VAL A 68 4.50 6.34 -10.02
C VAL A 68 3.38 7.38 -10.08
N ILE A 69 3.68 8.68 -9.82
CA ILE A 69 2.69 9.76 -9.92
C ILE A 69 2.00 9.76 -11.27
N ASP A 70 2.77 9.55 -12.35
CA ASP A 70 2.26 9.55 -13.72
C ASP A 70 1.27 8.40 -13.97
N LYS A 71 1.31 7.36 -13.14
CA LYS A 71 0.41 6.19 -13.21
C LYS A 71 -0.83 6.31 -12.34
N LEU A 72 -0.87 7.27 -11.40
CA LEU A 72 -2.02 7.41 -10.49
C LEU A 72 -3.31 7.83 -11.22
N SER A 73 -3.20 8.71 -12.21
CA SER A 73 -4.34 9.11 -13.05
C SER A 73 -4.94 7.89 -13.77
N GLU A 74 -4.08 7.06 -14.37
CA GLU A 74 -4.50 5.86 -15.07
C GLU A 74 -5.08 4.81 -14.11
N PHE A 75 -4.47 4.64 -12.93
CA PHE A 75 -5.00 3.78 -11.87
C PHE A 75 -6.43 4.17 -11.47
N ARG A 76 -6.70 5.48 -11.28
CA ARG A 76 -8.04 5.96 -10.93
C ARG A 76 -9.04 5.72 -12.07
N LYS A 77 -8.64 5.90 -13.33
CA LYS A 77 -9.47 5.57 -14.49
C LYS A 77 -9.80 4.07 -14.52
N MET A 78 -8.81 3.22 -14.30
CA MET A 78 -9.01 1.76 -14.24
C MET A 78 -9.98 1.36 -13.11
N ALA A 79 -9.87 1.97 -11.93
CA ALA A 79 -10.77 1.72 -10.81
C ALA A 79 -12.21 2.08 -11.16
N LYS A 80 -12.44 3.26 -11.76
CA LYS A 80 -13.78 3.69 -12.22
C LYS A 80 -14.35 2.74 -13.24
N LEU A 81 -13.57 2.32 -14.24
CA LEU A 81 -14.00 1.37 -15.26
C LEU A 81 -14.35 -0.01 -14.67
N ALA A 82 -13.72 -0.39 -13.58
CA ALA A 82 -14.03 -1.60 -12.83
C ALA A 82 -15.19 -1.44 -11.83
N GLY A 83 -15.89 -0.32 -11.84
CA GLY A 83 -17.02 -0.04 -10.93
C GLY A 83 -16.60 0.25 -9.48
N ARG A 84 -15.30 0.53 -9.22
CA ARG A 84 -14.81 0.87 -7.89
C ARG A 84 -14.62 2.37 -7.71
N ASN A 85 -15.03 2.89 -6.55
CA ASN A 85 -14.66 4.25 -6.17
C ASN A 85 -13.14 4.35 -5.99
N PRO A 86 -12.43 5.17 -6.78
CA PRO A 86 -10.97 5.32 -6.64
C PRO A 86 -10.54 5.84 -5.27
N ASP A 87 -11.36 6.67 -4.62
CA ASP A 87 -11.05 7.28 -3.33
C ASP A 87 -11.13 6.28 -2.17
N SER A 88 -11.77 5.11 -2.40
CA SER A 88 -11.78 3.99 -1.46
C SER A 88 -10.49 3.16 -1.48
N LEU A 89 -9.58 3.44 -2.41
CA LEU A 89 -8.33 2.69 -2.60
C LEU A 89 -7.16 3.53 -2.08
N ALA A 90 -6.65 3.17 -0.90
CA ALA A 90 -5.51 3.85 -0.31
C ALA A 90 -4.25 3.69 -1.18
N ILE A 91 -3.51 4.78 -1.39
CA ILE A 91 -2.23 4.77 -2.10
C ILE A 91 -1.09 4.93 -1.11
N THR A 92 -0.23 3.92 -1.06
CA THR A 92 1.02 3.96 -0.29
C THR A 92 2.18 3.81 -1.27
N VAL A 93 3.14 4.72 -1.27
CA VAL A 93 4.31 4.63 -2.17
C VAL A 93 5.51 4.13 -1.39
N PHE A 94 6.12 3.04 -1.86
CA PHE A 94 7.29 2.41 -1.26
C PHE A 94 8.57 2.84 -1.97
N GLY A 95 9.66 2.97 -1.20
CA GLY A 95 10.99 3.29 -1.74
C GLY A 95 11.07 4.72 -2.24
N MET A 96 10.51 5.65 -1.48
CA MET A 96 10.66 7.09 -1.73
C MET A 96 12.10 7.52 -1.48
N GLU A 97 12.58 8.40 -2.35
CA GLU A 97 13.77 9.21 -2.09
C GLU A 97 13.43 10.27 -1.05
N ASP A 98 14.39 10.62 -0.22
CA ASP A 98 14.24 11.61 0.85
C ASP A 98 14.37 13.06 0.32
N ASP A 99 13.71 13.34 -0.79
CA ASP A 99 13.67 14.64 -1.40
C ASP A 99 12.38 15.38 -1.00
N LEU A 100 12.57 16.42 -0.20
CA LEU A 100 11.51 17.33 0.27
C LEU A 100 10.69 17.93 -0.86
N THR A 101 11.32 18.20 -2.00
CA THR A 101 10.67 18.89 -3.12
C THR A 101 9.65 18.00 -3.84
N THR A 102 9.78 16.69 -3.72
CA THR A 102 8.87 15.73 -4.36
C THR A 102 7.66 15.35 -3.51
N LEU A 103 7.78 15.38 -2.18
CA LEU A 103 6.71 14.96 -1.28
C LEU A 103 5.38 15.72 -1.46
N PRO A 104 5.37 17.06 -1.61
CA PRO A 104 4.12 17.79 -1.88
C PRO A 104 3.42 17.29 -3.16
N ARG A 105 4.17 16.96 -4.20
CA ARG A 105 3.60 16.42 -5.45
C ARG A 105 2.89 15.08 -5.23
N TYR A 106 3.43 14.22 -4.37
CA TYR A 106 2.78 12.95 -4.00
C TYR A 106 1.51 13.18 -3.19
N ARG A 107 1.54 14.09 -2.19
CA ARG A 107 0.37 14.49 -1.43
C ARG A 107 -0.73 15.02 -2.35
N ASP A 108 -0.39 15.97 -3.22
CA ASP A 108 -1.33 16.62 -4.13
C ASP A 108 -1.88 15.64 -5.19
N ALA A 109 -1.10 14.61 -5.54
CA ALA A 109 -1.54 13.50 -6.35
C ALA A 109 -2.43 12.50 -5.58
N GLY A 110 -2.70 12.71 -4.26
CA GLY A 110 -3.58 11.89 -3.45
C GLY A 110 -2.92 10.61 -2.90
N VAL A 111 -1.60 10.64 -2.71
CA VAL A 111 -0.90 9.59 -1.95
C VAL A 111 -1.09 9.85 -0.46
N GLN A 112 -1.63 8.85 0.27
CA GLN A 112 -1.90 8.98 1.70
C GLN A 112 -0.71 8.59 2.58
N ARG A 113 0.22 7.79 2.04
CA ARG A 113 1.37 7.29 2.80
C ARG A 113 2.58 7.11 1.90
N VAL A 114 3.75 7.43 2.43
CA VAL A 114 5.05 7.13 1.81
C VAL A 114 5.87 6.27 2.77
N VAL A 115 6.72 5.42 2.20
CA VAL A 115 7.62 4.53 2.95
C VAL A 115 9.05 4.81 2.50
N PHE A 116 9.86 5.30 3.41
CA PHE A 116 11.30 5.46 3.22
C PHE A 116 12.03 4.19 3.61
N SER A 117 13.14 3.92 2.94
CA SER A 117 14.02 2.82 3.30
C SER A 117 15.07 3.30 4.30
N LEU A 118 15.26 2.55 5.37
CA LEU A 118 16.40 2.75 6.26
C LEU A 118 17.53 1.80 5.84
N PRO A 119 18.78 2.30 5.69
CA PRO A 119 19.91 1.44 5.41
C PRO A 119 20.25 0.58 6.63
N SER A 120 20.94 -0.53 6.41
CA SER A 120 21.60 -1.27 7.50
C SER A 120 22.88 -0.51 7.88
N SER A 121 22.80 0.29 8.95
CA SER A 121 23.88 1.20 9.38
C SER A 121 23.94 1.27 10.90
N SER A 122 24.86 2.11 11.44
CA SER A 122 24.98 2.32 12.88
C SER A 122 23.72 2.98 13.47
N GLU A 123 23.45 2.74 14.76
CA GLU A 123 22.35 3.40 15.48
C GLU A 123 22.37 4.91 15.29
N LYS A 124 23.54 5.52 15.42
CA LYS A 124 23.73 6.97 15.26
C LYS A 124 23.26 7.46 13.89
N ASP A 125 23.62 6.75 12.82
CA ASP A 125 23.23 7.15 11.44
C ASP A 125 21.73 6.99 11.23
N ILE A 126 21.15 5.92 11.78
CA ILE A 126 19.71 5.67 11.69
C ILE A 126 18.91 6.73 12.44
N LEU A 127 19.32 7.11 13.66
CA LEU A 127 18.65 8.16 14.43
C LEU A 127 18.67 9.49 13.71
N LEU A 128 19.79 9.87 13.09
CA LEU A 128 19.88 11.09 12.28
C LEU A 128 18.90 11.08 11.10
N LEU A 129 18.72 9.91 10.44
CA LEU A 129 17.76 9.76 9.35
C LEU A 129 16.32 9.85 9.86
N LEU A 130 16.01 9.25 10.99
CA LEU A 130 14.67 9.32 11.60
C LEU A 130 14.32 10.75 12.01
N ASP A 131 15.25 11.50 12.60
CA ASP A 131 15.05 12.91 12.93
C ASP A 131 14.78 13.75 11.66
N LYS A 132 15.56 13.51 10.60
CA LYS A 132 15.32 14.12 9.30
C LYS A 132 13.91 13.82 8.79
N TYR A 133 13.48 12.56 8.82
CA TYR A 133 12.14 12.17 8.35
C TYR A 133 11.02 12.76 9.22
N ALA A 134 11.24 12.86 10.53
CA ALA A 134 10.29 13.52 11.44
C ALA A 134 10.10 15.01 11.08
N LEU A 135 11.19 15.74 10.79
CA LEU A 135 11.13 17.13 10.32
C LEU A 135 10.41 17.26 8.97
N LEU A 136 10.65 16.31 8.04
CA LEU A 136 9.94 16.26 6.76
C LEU A 136 8.44 16.14 6.94
N MET A 137 8.00 15.25 7.82
CA MET A 137 6.58 15.03 8.11
C MET A 137 5.94 16.27 8.75
N ALA A 138 6.64 16.94 9.65
CA ALA A 138 6.15 18.17 10.27
C ALA A 138 5.93 19.32 9.26
N GLY A 139 6.73 19.40 8.21
CA GLY A 139 6.63 20.42 7.16
C GLY A 139 5.54 20.13 6.10
N LEU A 140 4.86 18.98 6.17
CA LEU A 140 3.80 18.62 5.21
C LEU A 140 2.38 18.93 5.73
N ASN A 141 2.24 19.36 6.97
CA ASN A 141 0.97 19.73 7.62
C ASN A 141 0.56 21.16 7.30
#